data_65e7e33e72b7e767af39bd5d7ede84b4
#
_entry.id   65e7e33e72b7e767af39bd5d7ede84b4
#
_cell.length_a   1.000
_cell.length_b   1.000
_cell.length_c   1.000
_cell.angle_alpha   90.00
_cell.angle_beta   90.00
_cell.angle_gamma   90.00
#
_symmetry.space_group_name_H-M   'P 1'
#
loop_
_entity.id
_entity.type
_entity.pdbx_description
1 polymer ?
#
loop_
_entity_poly.entity_id
_entity_poly.type
_entity_poly.pdbx_seq_one_letter_code
_entity_poly.pdbx_strand_id
1 'polypeptide(L)' 'MKAPIQLDEQCLTVAEIAERLKLNHETARRLFMNEPGVIVICNPRKGKRVYRTLRIPAGVYERVVTRLMRVT' A
#
# COMPACT_ATOMS: atom_id res chain seq x y z
N MET A 1 4.50 22.54 13.98
CA MET A 1 4.48 22.16 13.64
C MET A 1 3.99 21.73 13.04
N LYS A 2 3.86 21.38 12.90
CA LYS A 2 3.47 20.94 12.48
C LYS A 2 3.27 20.12 11.96
N ALA A 3 3.00 19.70 11.78
CA ALA A 3 2.83 18.87 11.52
C ALA A 3 2.53 18.28 10.90
N PRO A 4 2.57 17.96 10.99
CA PRO A 4 2.70 17.28 10.11
C PRO A 4 1.92 16.40 9.52
N ILE A 5 2.28 15.92 8.85
CA ILE A 5 1.76 14.97 8.06
C ILE A 5 1.24 13.83 8.80
N GLN A 6 0.07 13.50 8.65
CA GLN A 6 -0.50 12.38 9.31
C GLN A 6 -0.51 11.18 8.42
N LEU A 7 0.43 11.09 7.54
CA LEU A 7 0.45 9.99 6.60
C LEU A 7 0.49 8.64 7.26
N ASP A 8 1.22 8.56 8.35
CA ASP A 8 1.31 7.27 9.00
C ASP A 8 -0.01 6.76 9.48
N GLU A 9 -0.84 7.64 9.90
CA GLU A 9 -2.13 7.21 10.39
C GLU A 9 -3.07 6.88 9.29
N GLN A 10 -2.80 7.38 8.10
CA GLN A 10 -3.71 7.18 7.01
C GLN A 10 -3.19 6.22 5.97
N CYS A 11 -2.06 5.65 6.21
CA CYS A 11 -1.48 4.71 5.27
C CYS A 11 -1.64 3.30 5.75
N LEU A 12 -1.89 2.42 4.83
CA LEU A 12 -2.02 1.01 5.14
C LEU A 12 -0.84 0.26 4.58
N THR A 13 -0.49 -0.81 5.24
CA THR A 13 0.56 -1.68 4.72
C THR A 13 -0.07 -2.75 3.86
N VAL A 14 0.75 -3.40 3.07
CA VAL A 14 0.28 -4.50 2.24
C VAL A 14 -0.30 -5.61 3.11
N ALA A 15 0.33 -5.86 4.25
CA ALA A 15 -0.15 -6.90 5.14
C ALA A 15 -1.53 -6.58 5.67
N GLU A 16 -1.75 -5.33 6.03
CA GLU A 16 -3.06 -4.94 6.51
C GLU A 16 -4.13 -5.08 5.45
N ILE A 17 -3.79 -4.72 4.23
CA ILE A 17 -4.73 -4.83 3.14
C ILE A 17 -5.02 -6.28 2.82
N ALA A 18 -4.01 -7.10 2.83
CA ALA A 18 -4.19 -8.52 2.58
C ALA A 18 -5.15 -9.11 3.59
N GLU A 19 -5.01 -8.70 4.83
CA GLU A 19 -5.86 -9.20 5.86
C GLU A 19 -7.28 -8.72 5.70
N ARG A 20 -7.45 -7.46 5.39
CA ARG A 20 -8.77 -6.90 5.22
C ARG A 20 -9.53 -7.50 4.06
N LEU A 21 -8.83 -7.76 2.98
CA LEU A 21 -9.46 -8.29 1.78
C LEU A 21 -9.38 -9.81 1.71
N LYS A 22 -8.76 -10.42 2.69
CA LYS A 22 -8.62 -11.86 2.73
C LYS A 22 -7.87 -12.39 1.52
N LEU A 23 -6.81 -11.70 1.18
CA LEU A 23 -5.97 -12.09 0.06
C LEU A 23 -4.61 -12.49 0.60
N ASN A 24 -3.85 -13.21 -0.20
CA ASN A 24 -2.50 -13.45 0.25
C ASN A 24 -1.69 -12.19 -0.04
N HIS A 25 -0.53 -12.13 0.57
CA HIS A 25 0.29 -10.94 0.56
C HIS A 25 0.69 -10.55 -0.86
N GLU A 26 1.03 -11.53 -1.65
CA GLU A 26 1.49 -11.27 -2.99
C GLU A 26 0.39 -10.66 -3.86
N THR A 27 -0.80 -11.17 -3.75
CA THR A 27 -1.92 -10.65 -4.51
C THR A 27 -2.24 -9.22 -4.10
N ALA A 28 -2.24 -8.97 -2.81
CA ALA A 28 -2.50 -7.62 -2.32
C ALA A 28 -1.44 -6.66 -2.83
N ARG A 29 -0.19 -7.09 -2.82
CA ARG A 29 0.89 -6.24 -3.26
C ARG A 29 0.72 -5.89 -4.73
N ARG A 30 0.35 -6.85 -5.55
CA ARG A 30 0.17 -6.60 -6.95
C ARG A 30 -0.95 -5.63 -7.26
N LEU A 31 -2.00 -5.69 -6.47
CA LEU A 31 -3.13 -4.80 -6.69
C LEU A 31 -2.73 -3.34 -6.55
N PHE A 32 -1.79 -3.06 -5.68
CA PHE A 32 -1.46 -1.68 -5.37
C PHE A 32 -0.11 -1.22 -5.88
N MET A 33 0.71 -2.15 -6.36
CA MET A 33 2.06 -1.81 -6.70
C MET A 33 2.19 -0.72 -7.74
N ASN A 34 1.32 -0.72 -8.72
CA ASN A 34 1.38 0.28 -9.77
C ASN A 34 0.29 1.32 -9.69
N GLU A 35 -0.38 1.38 -8.57
CA GLU A 35 -1.48 2.31 -8.44
C GLU A 35 -0.95 3.70 -8.17
N PRO A 36 -1.47 4.73 -8.84
CA PRO A 36 -1.01 6.09 -8.57
C PRO A 36 -1.30 6.48 -7.14
N GLY A 37 -0.36 7.15 -6.51
CA GLY A 37 -0.53 7.60 -5.15
C GLY A 37 0.05 6.68 -4.11
N VAL A 38 0.44 5.49 -4.49
CA VAL A 38 1.06 4.58 -3.54
C VAL A 38 2.50 5.02 -3.30
N ILE A 39 2.90 5.01 -2.06
CA ILE A 39 4.23 5.42 -1.69
C ILE A 39 5.13 4.19 -1.67
N VAL A 40 6.18 4.24 -2.45
CA VAL A 40 7.12 3.13 -2.50
C VAL A 40 8.42 3.57 -1.87
N ILE A 41 8.82 2.86 -0.86
CA ILE A 41 10.05 3.17 -0.16
C ILE A 41 11.04 2.06 -0.46
N CYS A 42 12.13 2.43 -1.07
CA CYS A 42 13.18 1.48 -1.36
C CYS A 42 14.22 1.54 -0.26
N ASN A 43 14.58 0.40 0.22
CA ASN A 43 15.47 0.33 1.33
C ASN A 43 16.65 -0.53 0.99
N PRO A 44 17.65 0.01 0.35
CA PRO A 44 18.79 -0.81 -0.08
C PRO A 44 19.63 -1.23 1.12
N ARG A 45 19.90 -2.51 1.20
CA ARG A 45 20.75 -3.00 2.24
C ARG A 45 22.09 -3.27 1.64
N LYS A 46 23.10 -3.06 2.39
CA LYS A 46 24.40 -3.25 1.92
C LYS A 46 24.60 -4.60 1.32
N GLY A 47 24.96 -4.63 0.11
CA GLY A 47 25.33 -5.85 -0.54
C GLY A 47 24.26 -6.86 -0.66
N LYS A 48 23.02 -6.47 -0.45
CA LYS A 48 21.98 -7.44 -0.53
C LYS A 48 20.84 -6.94 -1.34
N ARG A 49 19.74 -7.62 -1.22
CA ARG A 49 18.59 -7.25 -1.96
C ARG A 49 18.05 -5.93 -1.55
N VAL A 50 17.36 -5.32 -2.47
CA VAL A 50 16.65 -4.10 -2.19
C VAL A 50 15.24 -4.47 -1.80
N TYR A 51 14.81 -4.00 -0.66
CA TYR A 51 13.45 -4.26 -0.24
C TYR A 51 12.60 -3.06 -0.55
N ARG A 52 11.43 -3.30 -1.05
CA ARG A 52 10.48 -2.24 -1.33
C ARG A 52 9.33 -2.35 -0.37
N THR A 53 9.09 -1.26 0.32
CA THR A 53 8.00 -1.19 1.25
C THR A 53 6.94 -0.29 0.67
N LEU A 54 5.73 -0.76 0.63
CA LEU A 54 4.63 0.03 0.10
C LEU A 54 3.82 0.59 1.23
N ARG A 55 3.41 1.83 1.07
CA ARG A 55 2.48 2.44 1.98
C ARG A 55 1.34 2.95 1.14
N ILE A 56 0.15 2.51 1.45
CA ILE A 56 -1.01 2.82 0.64
C ILE A 56 -1.90 3.79 1.38
N PRO A 57 -1.97 5.05 0.95
CA PRO A 57 -2.87 6.00 1.61
C PRO A 57 -4.31 5.50 1.59
N ALA A 58 -5.04 5.84 2.63
CA ALA A 58 -6.40 5.36 2.75
C ALA A 58 -7.25 5.72 1.53
N GLY A 59 -7.04 6.90 0.98
CA GLY A 59 -7.80 7.29 -0.20
C GLY A 59 -7.54 6.41 -1.39
N VAL A 60 -6.28 5.98 -1.56
CA VAL A 60 -5.93 5.09 -2.64
C VAL A 60 -6.57 3.73 -2.41
N TYR A 61 -6.51 3.27 -1.18
CA TYR A 61 -7.11 2.00 -0.83
C TYR A 61 -8.60 2.01 -1.17
N GLU A 62 -9.29 3.06 -0.77
CA GLU A 62 -10.72 3.15 -1.04
C GLU A 62 -11.01 3.22 -2.52
N ARG A 63 -10.19 3.92 -3.26
CA ARG A 63 -10.39 4.03 -4.69
C ARG A 63 -10.28 2.67 -5.36
N VAL A 64 -9.28 1.91 -4.99
CA VAL A 64 -9.08 0.61 -5.60
C VAL A 64 -10.18 -0.35 -5.18
N VAL A 65 -10.53 -0.35 -3.91
CA VAL A 65 -11.57 -1.24 -3.43
C VAL A 65 -12.90 -0.92 -4.09
N THR A 66 -13.22 0.37 -4.23
CA THR A 66 -14.44 0.76 -4.88
C THR A 66 -14.47 0.28 -6.32
N ARG A 67 -13.35 0.38 -7.01
CA ARG A 67 -13.26 -0.08 -8.37
C ARG A 67 -13.48 -1.57 -8.46
N LEU A 68 -12.92 -2.32 -7.53
CA LEU A 68 -13.09 -3.75 -7.51
C LEU A 68 -14.54 -4.13 -7.21
N MET A 69 -15.17 -3.36 -6.36
CA MET A 69 -16.55 -3.66 -6.00
C MET A 69 -17.51 -3.42 -7.14
N ARG A 70 -17.11 -2.62 -8.09
CA ARG A 70 -17.98 -2.35 -9.20
C ARG A 70 -18.06 -3.43 -10.21
N VAL A 71 -17.23 -4.38 -10.08
CA VAL A 71 -17.12 -5.41 -11.06
C VAL A 71 -18.30 -6.30 -11.03
N THR A 72 -19.25 -6.24 -10.75
CA THR A 72 -20.27 -7.26 -10.82
C THR A 72 -21.11 -7.14 -12.03
#